data_4fd704f3ef2d93d47781f2fa98054c68
#
_entry.id   4fd704f3ef2d93d47781f2fa98054c68
#
_cell.length_a   1.000
_cell.length_b   1.000
_cell.length_c   1.000
_cell.angle_alpha   90.00
_cell.angle_beta   90.00
_cell.angle_gamma   90.00
#
_symmetry.space_group_name_H-M   'P 1'
#
loop_
_entity.id
_entity.type
_entity.pdbx_description
1 polymer ?
#
loop_
_entity_poly.entity_id
_entity_poly.type
_entity_poly.pdbx_seq_one_letter_code
_entity_poly.pdbx_strand_id
1 'polypeptide(L)'
;MPIILFSPSLAIFFSSDDWFHLRVSAITHLSEFSNFFSFIRNPQSIAFYRPLTTQVFFFAFQKLFGVNPTPFHIFVLTCFAFSLYLIFRLSKKLQKTNEKALICTILYGFSVSNFTRLYFLSAFQEVGLVIFSLLCIESYLDNRKYRPIIFFVLALLSKETAVVTPLILFVLDWAKKKIEIRKLTPYLLVLFPYLYLRLFVFGVVSGETYVWNPSPLKAANTLIWYILWSVGAPELLVDYIGNGFRPIARFFSDFPGWWPIILGLLVLNLTFLGYLFAKKLGRFNRRFASFIVLFIISLLPVLFLPQHKFTLELGLPLVWFCFAVARLLPEKGKILAFFLVAYLTLNLSMNHLTYARHYSVGRGVVSKKVFEYFSKNYSTRPQNSYFEFINDTRVYTKEWGSSRQIANSVGGSELFRVLYRDQNYNVYYEDFLEVRPALQRIPISSKIFLQ
;
A
#
# COMPACT_ATOMS: atom_id res chain seq x y z
N MET A 1 -18.25 11.00 -0.18
CA MET A 1 -17.58 11.37 -1.46
C MET A 1 -16.30 10.54 -1.73
N PRO A 2 -15.20 10.53 -0.91
CA PRO A 2 -14.02 9.71 -1.21
C PRO A 2 -14.31 8.21 -1.34
N ILE A 3 -15.23 7.66 -0.53
CA ILE A 3 -15.63 6.24 -0.61
C ILE A 3 -16.26 5.92 -1.98
N ILE A 4 -17.07 6.83 -2.53
CA ILE A 4 -17.68 6.66 -3.86
C ILE A 4 -16.57 6.65 -4.94
N LEU A 5 -15.54 7.50 -4.81
CA LEU A 5 -14.42 7.54 -5.74
C LEU A 5 -13.72 6.18 -5.87
N PHE A 6 -13.55 5.48 -4.75
CA PHE A 6 -12.87 4.19 -4.70
C PHE A 6 -13.82 2.97 -4.71
N SER A 7 -15.14 3.19 -4.83
CA SER A 7 -16.11 2.08 -4.88
C SER A 7 -15.92 1.10 -6.06
N PRO A 8 -15.32 1.48 -7.22
CA PRO A 8 -15.02 0.50 -8.25
C PRO A 8 -14.08 -0.62 -7.81
N SER A 9 -13.33 -0.45 -6.70
CA SER A 9 -12.54 -1.54 -6.10
C SER A 9 -13.38 -2.77 -5.73
N LEU A 10 -14.68 -2.60 -5.43
CA LEU A 10 -15.60 -3.70 -5.13
C LEU A 10 -15.72 -4.74 -6.25
N ALA A 11 -15.40 -4.36 -7.49
CA ALA A 11 -15.43 -5.25 -8.64
C ALA A 11 -14.09 -5.94 -8.92
N ILE A 12 -13.02 -5.60 -8.18
CA ILE A 12 -11.68 -6.15 -8.41
C ILE A 12 -11.57 -7.53 -7.76
N PHE A 13 -11.08 -8.50 -8.54
CA PHE A 13 -10.86 -9.85 -8.07
C PHE A 13 -9.47 -10.00 -7.42
N PHE A 14 -9.27 -11.06 -6.64
CA PHE A 14 -7.98 -11.42 -6.06
C PHE A 14 -6.88 -11.53 -7.12
N SER A 15 -5.70 -11.05 -6.81
CA SER A 15 -4.56 -11.12 -7.74
C SER A 15 -3.22 -11.18 -7.01
N SER A 16 -2.20 -11.69 -7.66
CA SER A 16 -0.83 -11.69 -7.14
C SER A 16 -0.74 -12.19 -5.68
N ASP A 17 -0.27 -11.35 -4.76
CA ASP A 17 -0.07 -11.68 -3.35
C ASP A 17 -1.37 -11.99 -2.59
N ASP A 18 -2.54 -11.59 -3.11
CA ASP A 18 -3.81 -11.94 -2.46
C ASP A 18 -3.98 -13.46 -2.37
N TRP A 19 -3.59 -14.19 -3.43
CA TRP A 19 -3.61 -15.65 -3.46
C TRP A 19 -2.65 -16.27 -2.46
N PHE A 20 -1.45 -15.70 -2.34
CA PHE A 20 -0.50 -16.11 -1.31
C PHE A 20 -1.09 -15.92 0.10
N HIS A 21 -1.72 -14.77 0.37
CA HIS A 21 -2.34 -14.53 1.67
C HIS A 21 -3.54 -15.44 1.94
N LEU A 22 -4.37 -15.74 0.95
CA LEU A 22 -5.45 -16.73 1.05
C LEU A 22 -4.90 -18.12 1.40
N ARG A 23 -3.78 -18.51 0.78
CA ARG A 23 -3.14 -19.79 1.06
C ARG A 23 -2.57 -19.88 2.47
N VAL A 24 -1.73 -18.92 2.86
CA VAL A 24 -1.06 -18.98 4.17
C VAL A 24 -2.01 -18.77 5.36
N SER A 25 -3.17 -18.16 5.12
CA SER A 25 -4.22 -18.00 6.12
C SER A 25 -5.17 -19.18 6.22
N ALA A 26 -5.15 -20.09 5.25
CA ALA A 26 -5.96 -21.32 5.30
C ALA A 26 -5.40 -22.26 6.36
N ILE A 27 -6.19 -22.53 7.41
CA ILE A 27 -5.90 -23.48 8.48
C ILE A 27 -6.98 -24.58 8.51
N THR A 28 -6.57 -25.80 8.83
CA THR A 28 -7.48 -26.96 8.95
C THR A 28 -8.02 -27.07 10.36
N HIS A 29 -7.18 -26.82 11.36
CA HIS A 29 -7.54 -26.89 12.76
C HIS A 29 -7.40 -25.52 13.43
N LEU A 30 -8.33 -25.18 14.32
CA LEU A 30 -8.32 -23.88 15.02
C LEU A 30 -7.07 -23.71 15.91
N SER A 31 -6.45 -24.80 16.34
CA SER A 31 -5.15 -24.77 17.07
C SER A 31 -4.02 -24.13 16.26
N GLU A 32 -4.09 -24.20 14.92
CA GLU A 32 -3.11 -23.57 14.03
C GLU A 32 -3.22 -22.04 14.01
N PHE A 33 -4.29 -21.45 14.53
CA PHE A 33 -4.49 -20.01 14.59
C PHE A 33 -3.37 -19.29 15.35
N SER A 34 -2.82 -19.92 16.39
CA SER A 34 -1.68 -19.38 17.14
C SER A 34 -0.41 -19.20 16.29
N ASN A 35 -0.27 -20.02 15.22
CA ASN A 35 0.86 -19.98 14.31
C ASN A 35 0.95 -18.63 13.55
N PHE A 36 -0.17 -17.93 13.37
CA PHE A 36 -0.18 -16.60 12.76
C PHE A 36 0.68 -15.59 13.54
N PHE A 37 0.74 -15.75 14.86
CA PHE A 37 1.45 -14.84 15.77
C PHE A 37 2.84 -15.34 16.17
N SER A 38 3.28 -16.47 15.61
CA SER A 38 4.60 -17.03 15.88
C SER A 38 5.69 -16.24 15.17
N PHE A 39 6.76 -15.89 15.90
CA PHE A 39 7.99 -15.37 15.31
C PHE A 39 8.88 -16.49 14.75
N ILE A 40 8.57 -17.75 15.04
CA ILE A 40 9.23 -18.90 14.39
C ILE A 40 8.51 -19.14 13.06
N ARG A 41 9.27 -19.17 11.97
CA ARG A 41 8.71 -19.41 10.63
C ARG A 41 8.00 -20.76 10.57
N ASN A 42 6.80 -20.73 10.03
CA ASN A 42 5.93 -21.89 9.85
C ASN A 42 5.13 -21.69 8.55
N PRO A 43 4.36 -22.69 8.06
CA PRO A 43 3.59 -22.56 6.82
C PRO A 43 2.64 -21.37 6.77
N GLN A 44 2.13 -20.89 7.92
CA GLN A 44 1.23 -19.75 8.04
C GLN A 44 1.97 -18.41 8.23
N SER A 45 3.28 -18.43 8.51
CA SER A 45 4.08 -17.22 8.80
C SER A 45 5.46 -17.31 8.14
N ILE A 46 5.53 -17.16 6.80
CA ILE A 46 6.74 -17.43 6.03
C ILE A 46 7.48 -16.19 5.54
N ALA A 47 6.76 -15.17 5.05
CA ALA A 47 7.39 -14.03 4.37
C ALA A 47 7.43 -12.77 5.23
N PHE A 48 6.26 -12.32 5.70
CA PHE A 48 6.12 -11.08 6.47
C PHE A 48 5.43 -11.35 7.79
N TYR A 49 5.91 -10.73 8.86
CA TYR A 49 5.25 -10.79 10.16
C TYR A 49 4.21 -9.68 10.29
N ARG A 50 3.01 -9.93 9.80
CA ARG A 50 1.87 -8.99 9.80
C ARG A 50 0.58 -9.73 10.16
N PRO A 51 0.54 -10.47 11.28
CA PRO A 51 -0.51 -11.45 11.57
C PRO A 51 -1.92 -10.86 11.54
N LEU A 52 -2.11 -9.63 11.98
CA LEU A 52 -3.43 -9.03 12.09
C LEU A 52 -4.06 -8.69 10.73
N THR A 53 -3.28 -8.11 9.82
CA THR A 53 -3.79 -7.55 8.56
C THR A 53 -3.56 -8.44 7.35
N THR A 54 -2.78 -9.49 7.52
CA THR A 54 -2.61 -10.53 6.50
C THR A 54 -3.33 -11.81 6.95
N GLN A 55 -2.79 -12.57 7.88
CA GLN A 55 -3.33 -13.88 8.22
C GLN A 55 -4.74 -13.81 8.84
N VAL A 56 -4.95 -13.01 9.90
CA VAL A 56 -6.27 -12.91 10.57
C VAL A 56 -7.33 -12.34 9.64
N PHE A 57 -7.00 -11.28 8.89
CA PHE A 57 -7.93 -10.68 7.93
C PHE A 57 -8.36 -11.67 6.85
N PHE A 58 -7.39 -12.28 6.15
CA PHE A 58 -7.71 -13.23 5.08
C PHE A 58 -8.38 -14.49 5.63
N PHE A 59 -7.95 -15.03 6.76
CA PHE A 59 -8.60 -16.17 7.42
C PHE A 59 -10.08 -15.91 7.73
N ALA A 60 -10.37 -14.80 8.42
CA ALA A 60 -11.72 -14.49 8.84
C ALA A 60 -12.68 -14.34 7.64
N PHE A 61 -12.26 -13.60 6.63
CA PHE A 61 -13.08 -13.36 5.45
C PHE A 61 -13.18 -14.59 4.54
N GLN A 62 -12.09 -15.35 4.37
CA GLN A 62 -12.11 -16.60 3.61
C GLN A 62 -13.01 -17.65 4.28
N LYS A 63 -12.99 -17.74 5.62
CA LYS A 63 -13.86 -18.66 6.38
C LYS A 63 -15.35 -18.33 6.22
N LEU A 64 -15.68 -17.03 6.17
CA LEU A 64 -17.07 -16.56 6.10
C LEU A 64 -17.60 -16.48 4.66
N PHE A 65 -16.76 -16.10 3.70
CA PHE A 65 -17.21 -15.73 2.35
C PHE A 65 -16.50 -16.50 1.22
N GLY A 66 -15.62 -17.44 1.58
CA GLY A 66 -14.84 -18.21 0.59
C GLY A 66 -13.96 -17.32 -0.28
N VAL A 67 -13.92 -17.62 -1.59
CA VAL A 67 -13.14 -16.87 -2.59
C VAL A 67 -14.03 -15.82 -3.28
N ASN A 68 -14.73 -15.00 -2.48
CA ASN A 68 -15.50 -13.84 -2.94
C ASN A 68 -14.80 -12.55 -2.47
N PRO A 69 -14.20 -11.73 -3.36
CA PRO A 69 -13.44 -10.55 -2.96
C PRO A 69 -14.32 -9.39 -2.46
N THR A 70 -15.58 -9.33 -2.85
CA THR A 70 -16.45 -8.18 -2.55
C THR A 70 -16.57 -7.88 -1.04
N PRO A 71 -16.80 -8.84 -0.14
CA PRO A 71 -16.83 -8.56 1.31
C PRO A 71 -15.49 -8.04 1.85
N PHE A 72 -14.35 -8.51 1.31
CA PHE A 72 -13.03 -8.02 1.69
C PHE A 72 -12.90 -6.54 1.34
N HIS A 73 -13.25 -6.14 0.11
CA HIS A 73 -13.22 -4.74 -0.31
C HIS A 73 -14.19 -3.86 0.47
N ILE A 74 -15.40 -4.34 0.79
CA ILE A 74 -16.35 -3.59 1.64
C ILE A 74 -15.70 -3.28 2.99
N PHE A 75 -15.05 -4.27 3.61
CA PHE A 75 -14.37 -4.08 4.89
C PHE A 75 -13.21 -3.10 4.78
N VAL A 76 -12.36 -3.22 3.74
CA VAL A 76 -11.25 -2.30 3.48
C VAL A 76 -11.75 -0.87 3.30
N LEU A 77 -12.82 -0.65 2.51
CA LEU A 77 -13.42 0.68 2.33
C LEU A 77 -14.04 1.22 3.63
N THR A 78 -14.63 0.36 4.45
CA THR A 78 -15.15 0.75 5.78
C THR A 78 -14.01 1.17 6.71
N CYS A 79 -12.91 0.42 6.74
CA CYS A 79 -11.70 0.78 7.47
C CYS A 79 -11.08 2.09 6.95
N PHE A 80 -11.10 2.31 5.63
CA PHE A 80 -10.65 3.58 5.06
C PHE A 80 -11.55 4.75 5.50
N ALA A 81 -12.87 4.58 5.48
CA ALA A 81 -13.79 5.60 6.01
C ALA A 81 -13.53 5.91 7.48
N PHE A 82 -13.24 4.89 8.28
CA PHE A 82 -12.87 5.06 9.69
C PHE A 82 -11.52 5.79 9.84
N SER A 83 -10.54 5.51 8.97
CA SER A 83 -9.28 6.25 8.97
C SER A 83 -9.48 7.73 8.66
N LEU A 84 -10.37 8.09 7.73
CA LEU A 84 -10.72 9.49 7.44
C LEU A 84 -11.33 10.20 8.67
N TYR A 85 -12.20 9.51 9.41
CA TYR A 85 -12.73 10.01 10.66
C TYR A 85 -11.62 10.27 11.70
N LEU A 86 -10.68 9.35 11.85
CA LEU A 86 -9.55 9.50 12.77
C LEU A 86 -8.63 10.67 12.35
N ILE A 87 -8.38 10.83 11.05
CA ILE A 87 -7.59 11.95 10.50
C ILE A 87 -8.28 13.27 10.83
N PHE A 88 -9.60 13.36 10.63
CA PHE A 88 -10.36 14.55 11.01
C PHE A 88 -10.21 14.88 12.50
N ARG A 89 -10.40 13.89 13.37
CA ARG A 89 -10.29 14.07 14.83
C ARG A 89 -8.88 14.51 15.24
N LEU A 90 -7.85 13.81 14.74
CA LEU A 90 -6.47 14.14 15.08
C LEU A 90 -6.08 15.52 14.55
N SER A 91 -6.49 15.85 13.31
CA SER A 91 -6.24 17.17 12.74
C SER A 91 -6.90 18.28 13.55
N LYS A 92 -8.18 18.11 13.93
CA LYS A 92 -8.90 19.06 14.82
C LYS A 92 -8.15 19.27 16.14
N LYS A 93 -7.63 18.20 16.74
CA LYS A 93 -6.85 18.25 17.99
C LYS A 93 -5.53 19.01 17.82
N LEU A 94 -4.79 18.79 16.74
CA LEU A 94 -3.47 19.37 16.53
C LEU A 94 -3.51 20.77 15.90
N GLN A 95 -4.47 21.04 15.02
CA GLN A 95 -4.59 22.32 14.31
C GLN A 95 -5.64 23.26 14.90
N LYS A 96 -6.51 22.76 15.79
CA LYS A 96 -7.50 23.48 16.60
C LYS A 96 -8.69 24.09 15.84
N THR A 97 -8.86 23.85 14.54
CA THR A 97 -10.00 24.33 13.76
C THR A 97 -10.66 23.21 12.97
N ASN A 98 -11.98 23.29 12.78
CA ASN A 98 -12.74 22.33 11.99
C ASN A 98 -12.37 22.45 10.50
N GLU A 99 -12.14 23.68 10.03
CA GLU A 99 -11.78 23.97 8.65
C GLU A 99 -10.48 23.26 8.27
N LYS A 100 -9.44 23.37 9.10
CA LYS A 100 -8.16 22.65 8.86
C LYS A 100 -8.35 21.13 8.90
N ALA A 101 -9.17 20.63 9.82
CA ALA A 101 -9.47 19.22 9.90
C ALA A 101 -10.17 18.72 8.62
N LEU A 102 -11.14 19.48 8.12
CA LEU A 102 -11.83 19.16 6.88
C LEU A 102 -10.89 19.19 5.67
N ILE A 103 -10.04 20.22 5.56
CA ILE A 103 -9.03 20.32 4.51
C ILE A 103 -8.12 19.09 4.52
N CYS A 104 -7.58 18.70 5.68
CA CYS A 104 -6.74 17.49 5.79
C CYS A 104 -7.47 16.23 5.33
N THR A 105 -8.72 16.08 5.74
CA THR A 105 -9.54 14.89 5.40
C THR A 105 -9.85 14.84 3.91
N ILE A 106 -10.13 15.99 3.29
CA ILE A 106 -10.33 16.09 1.84
C ILE A 106 -9.05 15.74 1.09
N LEU A 107 -7.92 16.35 1.45
CA LEU A 107 -6.64 16.09 0.78
C LEU A 107 -6.26 14.61 0.89
N TYR A 108 -6.34 14.02 2.07
CA TYR A 108 -6.05 12.61 2.24
C TYR A 108 -7.05 11.72 1.48
N GLY A 109 -8.35 11.98 1.67
CA GLY A 109 -9.42 11.14 1.14
C GLY A 109 -9.48 11.06 -0.38
N PHE A 110 -9.14 12.15 -1.07
CA PHE A 110 -9.16 12.21 -2.54
C PHE A 110 -7.81 11.93 -3.19
N SER A 111 -6.74 11.74 -2.41
CA SER A 111 -5.41 11.47 -2.97
C SER A 111 -5.40 10.17 -3.78
N VAL A 112 -4.87 10.23 -5.00
CA VAL A 112 -4.65 9.07 -5.87
C VAL A 112 -3.70 8.05 -5.24
N SER A 113 -2.85 8.48 -4.31
CA SER A 113 -1.96 7.59 -3.56
C SER A 113 -2.69 6.57 -2.69
N ASN A 114 -4.00 6.71 -2.48
CA ASN A 114 -4.83 5.70 -1.83
C ASN A 114 -5.19 4.54 -2.77
N PHE A 115 -4.97 4.67 -4.08
CA PHE A 115 -5.43 3.71 -5.07
C PHE A 115 -4.96 2.29 -4.76
N THR A 116 -3.65 2.07 -4.70
CA THR A 116 -3.08 0.73 -4.48
C THR A 116 -3.58 0.11 -3.16
N ARG A 117 -3.70 0.92 -2.09
CA ARG A 117 -4.20 0.46 -0.78
C ARG A 117 -5.65 0.00 -0.77
N LEU A 118 -6.46 0.46 -1.72
CA LEU A 118 -7.91 0.17 -1.77
C LEU A 118 -8.28 -0.81 -2.88
N TYR A 119 -7.44 -0.93 -3.92
CA TYR A 119 -7.67 -1.81 -5.05
C TYR A 119 -6.91 -3.15 -4.96
N PHE A 120 -5.94 -3.25 -4.06
CA PHE A 120 -5.12 -4.44 -3.84
C PHE A 120 -5.29 -4.89 -2.38
N LEU A 121 -5.93 -6.04 -2.17
CA LEU A 121 -6.33 -6.50 -0.83
C LEU A 121 -5.12 -6.79 0.05
N SER A 122 -4.03 -7.27 -0.52
CA SER A 122 -2.76 -7.48 0.18
C SER A 122 -2.15 -6.20 0.77
N ALA A 123 -2.59 -5.03 0.29
CA ALA A 123 -2.19 -3.74 0.83
C ALA A 123 -3.03 -3.27 2.05
N PHE A 124 -4.00 -4.08 2.53
CA PHE A 124 -4.81 -3.76 3.72
C PHE A 124 -3.97 -3.49 4.97
N GLN A 125 -2.77 -4.06 5.04
CA GLN A 125 -1.79 -3.79 6.09
C GLN A 125 -1.51 -2.29 6.28
N GLU A 126 -1.53 -1.51 5.22
CA GLU A 126 -1.34 -0.06 5.29
C GLU A 126 -2.54 0.66 5.92
N VAL A 127 -3.75 0.20 5.61
CA VAL A 127 -4.97 0.77 6.19
C VAL A 127 -5.01 0.45 7.70
N GLY A 128 -4.67 -0.79 8.08
CA GLY A 128 -4.55 -1.21 9.49
C GLY A 128 -3.48 -0.40 10.23
N LEU A 129 -2.29 -0.25 9.63
CA LEU A 129 -1.22 0.59 10.19
C LEU A 129 -1.71 2.01 10.48
N VAL A 130 -2.37 2.66 9.50
CA VAL A 130 -2.89 4.02 9.68
C VAL A 130 -3.88 4.09 10.83
N ILE A 131 -4.86 3.20 10.87
CA ILE A 131 -5.88 3.18 11.92
C ILE A 131 -5.23 3.06 13.31
N PHE A 132 -4.42 2.03 13.52
CA PHE A 132 -3.85 1.77 14.84
C PHE A 132 -2.79 2.80 15.24
N SER A 133 -2.03 3.35 14.29
CA SER A 133 -1.11 4.45 14.58
C SER A 133 -1.85 5.73 14.98
N LEU A 134 -2.94 6.08 14.30
CA LEU A 134 -3.75 7.25 14.65
C LEU A 134 -4.44 7.08 16.01
N LEU A 135 -4.99 5.89 16.32
CA LEU A 135 -5.56 5.57 17.63
C LEU A 135 -4.51 5.62 18.75
N CYS A 136 -3.29 5.12 18.47
CA CYS A 136 -2.16 5.22 19.40
C CYS A 136 -1.83 6.67 19.69
N ILE A 137 -1.61 7.47 18.64
CA ILE A 137 -1.25 8.90 18.76
C ILE A 137 -2.36 9.67 19.48
N GLU A 138 -3.63 9.48 19.12
CA GLU A 138 -4.74 10.17 19.75
C GLU A 138 -4.86 9.83 21.24
N SER A 139 -4.76 8.54 21.58
CA SER A 139 -4.82 8.07 22.96
C SER A 139 -3.62 8.56 23.79
N TYR A 140 -2.44 8.65 23.17
CA TYR A 140 -1.25 9.25 23.80
C TYR A 140 -1.44 10.74 24.12
N LEU A 141 -1.97 11.48 23.14
CA LEU A 141 -2.26 12.91 23.30
C LEU A 141 -3.33 13.20 24.36
N ASP A 142 -4.22 12.23 24.63
CA ASP A 142 -5.24 12.26 25.68
C ASP A 142 -4.73 11.76 27.04
N ASN A 143 -3.42 11.49 27.16
CA ASN A 143 -2.76 10.96 28.36
C ASN A 143 -3.42 9.66 28.89
N ARG A 144 -3.94 8.80 27.99
CA ARG A 144 -4.46 7.49 28.36
C ARG A 144 -3.30 6.55 28.69
N LYS A 145 -3.43 5.77 29.78
CA LYS A 145 -2.32 4.99 30.33
C LYS A 145 -1.98 3.75 29.46
N TYR A 146 -2.93 2.90 29.16
CA TYR A 146 -2.70 1.61 28.50
C TYR A 146 -3.12 1.59 27.01
N ARG A 147 -4.17 2.30 26.65
CA ARG A 147 -4.73 2.31 25.29
C ARG A 147 -3.69 2.59 24.21
N PRO A 148 -2.80 3.60 24.33
CA PRO A 148 -1.86 3.89 23.27
C PRO A 148 -0.84 2.76 23.09
N ILE A 149 -0.46 2.03 24.15
CA ILE A 149 0.47 0.90 24.07
C ILE A 149 -0.20 -0.27 23.34
N ILE A 150 -1.48 -0.55 23.66
CA ILE A 150 -2.26 -1.59 22.98
C ILE A 150 -2.35 -1.27 21.49
N PHE A 151 -2.68 -0.04 21.12
CA PHE A 151 -2.76 0.36 19.71
C PHE A 151 -1.40 0.36 19.01
N PHE A 152 -0.31 0.63 19.73
CA PHE A 152 1.04 0.48 19.19
C PHE A 152 1.36 -0.98 18.87
N VAL A 153 1.03 -1.91 19.76
CA VAL A 153 1.17 -3.35 19.49
C VAL A 153 0.34 -3.77 18.28
N LEU A 154 -0.93 -3.34 18.21
CA LEU A 154 -1.78 -3.64 17.04
C LEU A 154 -1.23 -3.04 15.74
N ALA A 155 -0.59 -1.87 15.78
CA ALA A 155 0.09 -1.29 14.63
C ALA A 155 1.30 -2.14 14.20
N LEU A 156 2.13 -2.61 15.14
CA LEU A 156 3.26 -3.52 14.87
C LEU A 156 2.81 -4.87 14.29
N LEU A 157 1.67 -5.40 14.77
CA LEU A 157 1.06 -6.62 14.24
C LEU A 157 0.39 -6.40 12.87
N SER A 158 0.15 -5.14 12.48
CA SER A 158 -0.40 -4.78 11.17
C SER A 158 0.69 -4.59 10.13
N LYS A 159 1.75 -3.86 10.47
CA LYS A 159 2.91 -3.64 9.59
C LYS A 159 4.15 -3.23 10.39
N GLU A 160 5.30 -3.74 10.00
CA GLU A 160 6.59 -3.49 10.65
C GLU A 160 7.01 -2.01 10.62
N THR A 161 6.53 -1.21 9.67
CA THR A 161 6.84 0.23 9.62
C THR A 161 6.29 1.02 10.82
N ALA A 162 5.40 0.43 11.64
CA ALA A 162 4.96 0.98 12.92
C ALA A 162 6.10 1.21 13.94
N VAL A 163 7.29 0.64 13.73
CA VAL A 163 8.48 0.83 14.59
C VAL A 163 8.85 2.30 14.77
N VAL A 164 8.46 3.18 13.85
CA VAL A 164 8.71 4.64 13.95
C VAL A 164 7.77 5.34 14.93
N THR A 165 6.73 4.68 15.44
CA THR A 165 5.71 5.31 16.30
C THR A 165 6.29 5.98 17.55
N PRO A 166 7.24 5.41 18.31
CA PRO A 166 7.83 6.10 19.46
C PRO A 166 8.52 7.42 19.07
N LEU A 167 9.16 7.44 17.89
CA LEU A 167 9.80 8.64 17.36
C LEU A 167 8.76 9.70 16.93
N ILE A 168 7.62 9.25 16.39
CA ILE A 168 6.48 10.13 16.09
C ILE A 168 5.96 10.79 17.37
N LEU A 169 5.77 10.02 18.43
CA LEU A 169 5.31 10.55 19.74
C LEU A 169 6.31 11.55 20.32
N PHE A 170 7.61 11.25 20.24
CA PHE A 170 8.68 12.18 20.65
C PHE A 170 8.61 13.52 19.90
N VAL A 171 8.45 13.50 18.57
CA VAL A 171 8.35 14.74 17.77
C VAL A 171 7.09 15.53 18.10
N LEU A 172 5.98 14.87 18.41
CA LEU A 172 4.76 15.55 18.85
C LEU A 172 4.93 16.25 20.21
N ASP A 173 5.64 15.63 21.15
CA ASP A 173 5.98 16.27 22.43
C ASP A 173 6.98 17.42 22.24
N TRP A 174 7.98 17.23 21.37
CA TRP A 174 8.89 18.31 20.99
C TRP A 174 8.13 19.51 20.41
N ALA A 175 7.14 19.28 19.54
CA ALA A 175 6.31 20.34 18.95
C ALA A 175 5.51 21.11 20.00
N LYS A 176 5.13 20.46 21.10
CA LYS A 176 4.43 21.05 22.26
C LYS A 176 5.37 21.70 23.29
N LYS A 177 6.68 21.62 23.11
CA LYS A 177 7.70 22.03 24.11
C LYS A 177 7.58 21.27 25.45
N LYS A 178 7.07 20.05 25.43
CA LYS A 178 6.82 19.22 26.61
C LYS A 178 7.33 17.81 26.40
N ILE A 179 8.66 17.64 26.35
CA ILE A 179 9.28 16.33 26.19
C ILE A 179 9.27 15.59 27.52
N GLU A 180 8.57 14.48 27.58
CA GLU A 180 8.53 13.59 28.75
C GLU A 180 9.05 12.21 28.37
N ILE A 181 10.37 12.02 28.39
CA ILE A 181 11.04 10.77 27.98
C ILE A 181 10.46 9.54 28.72
N ARG A 182 10.10 9.70 29.99
CA ARG A 182 9.49 8.61 30.79
C ARG A 182 8.20 8.07 30.18
N LYS A 183 7.42 8.90 29.47
CA LYS A 183 6.22 8.44 28.78
C LYS A 183 6.52 7.56 27.57
N LEU A 184 7.72 7.64 27.00
CA LEU A 184 8.14 6.83 25.85
C LEU A 184 8.71 5.47 26.27
N THR A 185 9.13 5.32 27.53
CA THR A 185 9.71 4.06 28.03
C THR A 185 8.86 2.83 27.74
N PRO A 186 7.52 2.81 27.95
CA PRO A 186 6.71 1.63 27.67
C PRO A 186 6.73 1.21 26.19
N TYR A 187 6.84 2.18 25.29
CA TYR A 187 6.94 1.90 23.85
C TYR A 187 8.28 1.29 23.47
N LEU A 188 9.36 1.75 24.09
CA LEU A 188 10.69 1.18 23.90
C LEU A 188 10.77 -0.24 24.47
N LEU A 189 10.14 -0.50 25.62
CA LEU A 189 10.04 -1.85 26.19
C LEU A 189 9.26 -2.84 25.31
N VAL A 190 8.35 -2.37 24.48
CA VAL A 190 7.66 -3.20 23.46
C VAL A 190 8.50 -3.29 22.18
N LEU A 191 9.09 -2.16 21.76
CA LEU A 191 9.81 -2.06 20.49
C LEU A 191 11.07 -2.93 20.46
N PHE A 192 11.91 -2.90 21.51
CA PHE A 192 13.18 -3.64 21.50
C PHE A 192 12.99 -5.16 21.42
N PRO A 193 12.13 -5.82 22.22
CA PRO A 193 11.82 -7.23 22.05
C PRO A 193 11.23 -7.54 20.65
N TYR A 194 10.33 -6.70 20.14
CA TYR A 194 9.78 -6.86 18.80
C TYR A 194 10.87 -6.82 17.74
N LEU A 195 11.78 -5.84 17.79
CA LEU A 195 12.89 -5.73 16.85
C LEU A 195 13.84 -6.91 16.95
N TYR A 196 14.15 -7.36 18.16
CA TYR A 196 14.97 -8.55 18.36
C TYR A 196 14.35 -9.78 17.70
N LEU A 197 13.08 -10.06 18.02
CA LEU A 197 12.36 -11.19 17.45
C LEU A 197 12.23 -11.08 15.93
N ARG A 198 11.97 -9.87 15.41
CA ARG A 198 11.79 -9.64 13.98
C ARG A 198 13.07 -9.75 13.17
N LEU A 199 14.19 -9.28 13.72
CA LEU A 199 15.47 -9.25 13.00
C LEU A 199 16.26 -10.57 13.14
N PHE A 200 16.26 -11.15 14.34
CA PHE A 200 17.14 -12.28 14.66
C PHE A 200 16.43 -13.64 14.71
N VAL A 201 15.12 -13.67 14.98
CA VAL A 201 14.35 -14.92 15.04
C VAL A 201 13.58 -15.15 13.74
N PHE A 202 12.71 -14.22 13.37
CA PHE A 202 11.91 -14.32 12.14
C PHE A 202 12.73 -14.05 10.88
N GLY A 203 13.64 -13.08 10.95
CA GLY A 203 14.48 -12.63 9.84
C GLY A 203 13.83 -11.55 8.97
N VAL A 204 14.63 -10.94 8.11
CA VAL A 204 14.21 -9.89 7.16
C VAL A 204 13.94 -10.52 5.82
N VAL A 205 12.94 -10.04 5.11
CA VAL A 205 12.72 -10.42 3.72
C VAL A 205 13.83 -9.80 2.88
N SER A 206 14.51 -10.62 2.12
CA SER A 206 15.48 -10.23 1.10
C SER A 206 14.91 -10.66 -0.26
N GLY A 207 14.98 -9.81 -1.25
CA GLY A 207 14.50 -10.11 -2.59
C GLY A 207 14.81 -8.95 -3.54
N GLU A 208 14.43 -9.06 -4.80
CA GLU A 208 14.80 -8.15 -5.88
C GLU A 208 14.52 -6.66 -5.56
N THR A 209 13.43 -6.36 -4.86
CA THR A 209 13.05 -4.99 -4.51
C THR A 209 13.50 -4.55 -3.11
N TYR A 210 13.78 -5.50 -2.20
CA TYR A 210 14.14 -5.23 -0.80
C TYR A 210 15.66 -5.13 -0.59
N VAL A 211 16.33 -4.38 -1.48
CA VAL A 211 17.78 -4.14 -1.38
C VAL A 211 18.04 -2.80 -0.72
N TRP A 212 18.58 -2.85 0.49
CA TRP A 212 19.00 -1.65 1.22
C TRP A 212 20.14 -0.92 0.51
N ASN A 213 19.98 0.40 0.35
CA ASN A 213 21.01 1.24 -0.23
C ASN A 213 21.14 2.55 0.57
N PRO A 214 22.21 2.71 1.38
CA PRO A 214 22.40 3.87 2.26
C PRO A 214 22.82 5.15 1.53
N SER A 215 22.86 5.15 0.18
CA SER A 215 23.24 6.33 -0.58
C SER A 215 22.29 7.52 -0.32
N PRO A 216 22.77 8.68 0.15
CA PRO A 216 21.93 9.85 0.38
C PRO A 216 21.23 10.35 -0.90
N LEU A 217 21.90 10.23 -2.07
CA LEU A 217 21.31 10.64 -3.35
C LEU A 217 20.14 9.74 -3.74
N LYS A 218 20.24 8.43 -3.50
CA LYS A 218 19.13 7.50 -3.76
C LYS A 218 17.99 7.71 -2.77
N ALA A 219 18.29 7.95 -1.50
CA ALA A 219 17.29 8.31 -0.49
C ALA A 219 16.58 9.63 -0.84
N ALA A 220 17.32 10.65 -1.29
CA ALA A 220 16.74 11.90 -1.76
C ALA A 220 15.82 11.69 -2.99
N ASN A 221 16.24 10.88 -3.97
CA ASN A 221 15.40 10.52 -5.10
C ASN A 221 14.10 9.84 -4.65
N THR A 222 14.20 8.88 -3.72
CA THR A 222 13.05 8.19 -3.14
C THR A 222 12.12 9.18 -2.43
N LEU A 223 12.66 10.09 -1.64
CA LEU A 223 11.88 11.13 -0.95
C LEU A 223 11.13 12.05 -1.93
N ILE A 224 11.80 12.46 -3.04
CA ILE A 224 11.16 13.29 -4.06
C ILE A 224 9.96 12.56 -4.68
N TRP A 225 10.08 11.27 -4.98
CA TRP A 225 8.95 10.48 -5.46
C TRP A 225 7.79 10.45 -4.47
N TYR A 226 8.06 10.24 -3.18
CA TYR A 226 7.00 10.28 -2.17
C TYR A 226 6.34 11.66 -2.04
N ILE A 227 7.09 12.75 -2.23
CA ILE A 227 6.52 14.10 -2.28
C ILE A 227 5.63 14.27 -3.52
N LEU A 228 6.09 13.87 -4.71
CA LEU A 228 5.33 13.95 -5.95
C LEU A 228 4.02 13.16 -5.85
N TRP A 229 4.07 11.93 -5.35
CA TRP A 229 2.88 11.11 -5.12
C TRP A 229 1.94 11.72 -4.07
N SER A 230 2.45 12.36 -3.03
CA SER A 230 1.63 13.05 -2.03
C SER A 230 0.88 14.24 -2.62
N VAL A 231 1.42 14.89 -3.65
CA VAL A 231 0.73 15.97 -4.39
C VAL A 231 -0.34 15.42 -5.34
N GLY A 232 -0.18 14.21 -5.84
CA GLY A 232 -1.15 13.59 -6.75
C GLY A 232 -0.56 13.04 -8.05
N ALA A 233 0.76 12.90 -8.15
CA ALA A 233 1.35 12.15 -9.27
C ALA A 233 0.88 10.69 -9.21
N PRO A 234 0.52 10.05 -10.34
CA PRO A 234 0.16 8.63 -10.35
C PRO A 234 1.41 7.76 -10.15
N GLU A 235 1.24 6.60 -9.51
CA GLU A 235 2.33 5.65 -9.22
C GLU A 235 3.09 5.25 -10.47
N LEU A 236 2.37 4.97 -11.54
CA LEU A 236 2.92 4.52 -12.80
C LEU A 236 3.97 5.47 -13.43
N LEU A 237 4.02 6.74 -13.03
CA LEU A 237 5.02 7.69 -13.54
C LEU A 237 6.46 7.27 -13.23
N VAL A 238 6.70 6.47 -12.20
CA VAL A 238 8.06 6.02 -11.84
C VAL A 238 8.73 5.24 -12.98
N ASP A 239 7.94 4.55 -13.79
CA ASP A 239 8.41 3.73 -14.93
C ASP A 239 8.66 4.58 -16.19
N TYR A 240 8.20 5.83 -16.20
CA TYR A 240 8.27 6.73 -17.36
C TYR A 240 9.19 7.93 -17.17
N ILE A 241 9.77 8.06 -15.98
CA ILE A 241 10.70 9.13 -15.65
C ILE A 241 12.10 8.55 -15.45
N GLY A 242 13.01 8.93 -16.33
CA GLY A 242 14.39 8.50 -16.29
C GLY A 242 15.27 9.36 -15.35
N ASN A 243 16.58 9.23 -15.50
CA ASN A 243 17.55 9.95 -14.71
C ASN A 243 17.35 11.49 -14.80
N GLY A 244 17.51 12.17 -13.67
CA GLY A 244 17.33 13.62 -13.60
C GLY A 244 15.88 14.08 -13.71
N PHE A 245 14.92 13.20 -13.42
CA PHE A 245 13.47 13.47 -13.50
C PHE A 245 12.99 13.89 -14.89
N ARG A 246 13.62 13.37 -15.95
CA ARG A 246 13.24 13.63 -17.34
C ARG A 246 12.28 12.56 -17.84
N PRO A 247 11.13 12.94 -18.44
CA PRO A 247 10.25 11.96 -19.10
C PRO A 247 11.00 11.26 -20.25
N ILE A 248 10.84 9.94 -20.32
CA ILE A 248 11.37 9.15 -21.47
C ILE A 248 10.39 9.23 -22.64
N ALA A 249 10.89 8.96 -23.88
CA ALA A 249 10.07 9.07 -25.10
C ALA A 249 8.79 8.22 -25.03
N ARG A 250 8.85 7.05 -24.39
CA ARG A 250 7.71 6.15 -24.18
C ARG A 250 6.56 6.79 -23.39
N PHE A 251 6.85 7.75 -22.50
CA PHE A 251 5.81 8.48 -21.77
C PHE A 251 4.86 9.22 -22.73
N PHE A 252 5.40 9.85 -23.76
CA PHE A 252 4.58 10.61 -24.70
C PHE A 252 3.80 9.71 -25.66
N SER A 253 4.38 8.56 -26.05
CA SER A 253 3.72 7.60 -26.97
C SER A 253 2.62 6.80 -26.26
N ASP A 254 2.81 6.42 -25.00
CA ASP A 254 1.85 5.59 -24.25
C ASP A 254 0.70 6.42 -23.67
N PHE A 255 0.92 7.74 -23.50
CA PHE A 255 -0.08 8.66 -22.93
C PHE A 255 -0.35 9.89 -23.82
N PRO A 256 -0.67 9.75 -25.15
CA PRO A 256 -0.71 10.88 -26.08
C PRO A 256 -1.70 11.98 -25.68
N GLY A 257 -2.85 11.64 -25.11
CA GLY A 257 -3.84 12.61 -24.62
C GLY A 257 -3.65 13.01 -23.14
N TRP A 258 -2.88 12.26 -22.38
CA TRP A 258 -2.78 12.43 -20.93
C TRP A 258 -1.53 13.20 -20.48
N TRP A 259 -0.42 13.11 -21.20
CA TRP A 259 0.82 13.72 -20.75
C TRP A 259 0.73 15.23 -20.49
N PRO A 260 0.01 16.05 -21.27
CA PRO A 260 -0.13 17.49 -20.98
C PRO A 260 -0.93 17.72 -19.70
N ILE A 261 -1.99 16.92 -19.49
CA ILE A 261 -2.84 16.99 -18.29
C ILE A 261 -2.02 16.61 -17.04
N ILE A 262 -1.28 15.50 -17.12
CA ILE A 262 -0.43 15.03 -16.01
C ILE A 262 0.59 16.11 -15.63
N LEU A 263 1.40 16.54 -16.59
CA LEU A 263 2.47 17.52 -16.33
C LEU A 263 1.91 18.89 -15.96
N GLY A 264 0.89 19.38 -16.69
CA GLY A 264 0.32 20.69 -16.46
C GLY A 264 -0.34 20.81 -15.08
N LEU A 265 -1.17 19.84 -14.68
CA LEU A 265 -1.79 19.86 -13.36
C LEU A 265 -0.80 19.61 -12.23
N LEU A 266 0.21 18.75 -12.44
CA LEU A 266 1.25 18.52 -11.43
C LEU A 266 2.10 19.78 -11.21
N VAL A 267 2.56 20.42 -12.29
CA VAL A 267 3.32 21.69 -12.22
C VAL A 267 2.48 22.78 -11.57
N LEU A 268 1.20 22.92 -11.92
CA LEU A 268 0.30 23.89 -11.29
C LEU A 268 0.23 23.70 -9.77
N ASN A 269 0.01 22.46 -9.31
CA ASN A 269 -0.10 22.17 -7.88
C ASN A 269 1.25 22.38 -7.16
N LEU A 270 2.36 21.93 -7.73
CA LEU A 270 3.69 22.13 -7.17
C LEU A 270 4.08 23.61 -7.07
N THR A 271 3.84 24.37 -8.13
CA THR A 271 4.11 25.82 -8.16
C THR A 271 3.27 26.56 -7.12
N PHE A 272 2.00 26.18 -7.00
CA PHE A 272 1.11 26.78 -6.01
C PHE A 272 1.54 26.46 -4.58
N LEU A 273 1.91 25.21 -4.29
CA LEU A 273 2.46 24.81 -2.98
C LEU A 273 3.78 25.53 -2.69
N GLY A 274 4.67 25.64 -3.69
CA GLY A 274 5.92 26.40 -3.60
C GLY A 274 5.68 27.87 -3.29
N TYR A 275 4.71 28.50 -3.95
CA TYR A 275 4.29 29.87 -3.66
C TYR A 275 3.78 30.04 -2.23
N LEU A 276 2.89 29.16 -1.77
CA LEU A 276 2.38 29.20 -0.39
C LEU A 276 3.49 29.01 0.64
N PHE A 277 4.42 28.11 0.36
CA PHE A 277 5.57 27.84 1.20
C PHE A 277 6.46 29.10 1.28
N ALA A 278 6.85 29.67 0.14
CA ALA A 278 7.68 30.88 0.07
C ALA A 278 7.03 32.07 0.80
N LYS A 279 5.73 32.30 0.58
CA LYS A 279 4.97 33.38 1.24
C LYS A 279 4.95 33.25 2.77
N LYS A 280 5.10 32.06 3.30
CA LYS A 280 5.09 31.79 4.76
C LYS A 280 6.47 31.48 5.34
N LEU A 281 7.54 31.59 4.55
CA LEU A 281 8.88 31.15 4.94
C LEU A 281 9.35 31.76 6.27
N GLY A 282 9.10 33.06 6.52
CA GLY A 282 9.45 33.73 7.77
C GLY A 282 8.49 33.45 8.96
N ARG A 283 7.42 32.67 8.77
CA ARG A 283 6.39 32.40 9.77
C ARG A 283 6.30 30.95 10.20
N PHE A 284 7.31 30.14 9.86
CA PHE A 284 7.32 28.72 10.24
C PHE A 284 7.51 28.58 11.74
N ASN A 285 6.58 27.87 12.34
CA ASN A 285 6.63 27.52 13.75
C ASN A 285 6.95 26.02 13.94
N ARG A 286 7.29 25.65 15.18
CA ARG A 286 7.59 24.24 15.54
C ARG A 286 6.52 23.24 15.08
N ARG A 287 5.26 23.61 15.07
CA ARG A 287 4.18 22.71 14.63
C ARG A 287 4.22 22.40 13.14
N PHE A 288 4.53 23.43 12.32
CA PHE A 288 4.69 23.18 10.89
C PHE A 288 5.93 22.31 10.62
N ALA A 289 7.05 22.66 11.26
CA ALA A 289 8.27 21.87 11.16
C ALA A 289 8.05 20.42 11.61
N SER A 290 7.28 20.21 12.69
CA SER A 290 6.99 18.85 13.17
C SER A 290 6.24 18.02 12.13
N PHE A 291 5.30 18.56 11.36
CA PHE A 291 4.59 17.79 10.32
C PHE A 291 5.51 17.37 9.18
N ILE A 292 6.47 18.21 8.78
CA ILE A 292 7.49 17.83 7.79
C ILE A 292 8.41 16.74 8.35
N VAL A 293 8.88 16.88 9.58
CA VAL A 293 9.71 15.87 10.24
C VAL A 293 8.95 14.55 10.39
N LEU A 294 7.68 14.59 10.76
CA LEU A 294 6.83 13.40 10.89
C LEU A 294 6.60 12.69 9.54
N PHE A 295 6.45 13.45 8.44
CA PHE A 295 6.39 12.90 7.09
C PHE A 295 7.67 12.10 6.77
N ILE A 296 8.84 12.69 7.02
CA ILE A 296 10.13 12.04 6.76
C ILE A 296 10.33 10.82 7.67
N ILE A 297 10.04 10.95 8.97
CA ILE A 297 10.17 9.84 9.94
C ILE A 297 9.30 8.66 9.56
N SER A 298 8.07 8.92 9.13
CA SER A 298 7.15 7.85 8.70
C SER A 298 7.64 7.10 7.46
N LEU A 299 8.51 7.71 6.65
CA LEU A 299 9.14 7.11 5.47
C LEU A 299 10.48 6.42 5.78
N LEU A 300 11.10 6.64 6.96
CA LEU A 300 12.43 6.10 7.26
C LEU A 300 12.60 4.62 6.96
N PRO A 301 11.64 3.73 7.29
CA PRO A 301 11.79 2.29 7.01
C PRO A 301 11.92 1.94 5.53
N VAL A 302 11.40 2.78 4.63
CA VAL A 302 11.37 2.54 3.18
C VAL A 302 12.22 3.51 2.37
N LEU A 303 12.71 4.56 3.01
CA LEU A 303 13.48 5.63 2.33
C LEU A 303 14.77 5.10 1.67
N PHE A 304 15.39 4.09 2.29
CA PHE A 304 16.62 3.47 1.83
C PHE A 304 16.40 2.22 0.97
N LEU A 305 15.17 2.02 0.48
CA LEU A 305 14.81 0.94 -0.44
C LEU A 305 14.48 1.52 -1.84
N PRO A 306 15.47 1.97 -2.63
CA PRO A 306 15.23 2.72 -3.87
C PRO A 306 14.54 1.92 -4.97
N GLN A 307 14.54 0.58 -4.87
CA GLN A 307 13.83 -0.32 -5.79
C GLN A 307 12.44 -0.72 -5.28
N HIS A 308 12.12 -0.43 -4.02
CA HIS A 308 10.82 -0.68 -3.39
C HIS A 308 10.06 0.64 -3.17
N LYS A 309 9.77 1.35 -4.26
CA LYS A 309 9.03 2.62 -4.23
C LYS A 309 7.60 2.39 -4.72
N PHE A 310 6.64 2.49 -3.80
CA PHE A 310 5.22 2.31 -4.07
C PHE A 310 4.38 3.33 -3.30
N THR A 311 3.27 3.79 -3.89
CA THR A 311 2.34 4.71 -3.22
C THR A 311 1.67 4.09 -2.01
N LEU A 312 1.61 2.76 -1.93
CA LEU A 312 1.06 2.07 -0.75
C LEU A 312 1.77 2.47 0.55
N GLU A 313 3.08 2.76 0.52
CA GLU A 313 3.86 3.17 1.69
C GLU A 313 3.51 4.58 2.22
N LEU A 314 2.73 5.34 1.47
CA LEU A 314 2.25 6.67 1.87
C LEU A 314 1.08 6.65 2.86
N GLY A 315 0.67 5.50 3.41
CA GLY A 315 -0.45 5.44 4.34
C GLY A 315 -0.35 6.48 5.46
N LEU A 316 0.60 6.30 6.36
CA LEU A 316 0.83 7.19 7.48
C LEU A 316 1.57 8.50 7.09
N PRO A 317 2.59 8.49 6.21
CA PRO A 317 3.25 9.71 5.78
C PRO A 317 2.31 10.75 5.17
N LEU A 318 1.36 10.34 4.33
CA LEU A 318 0.39 11.22 3.69
C LEU A 318 -0.46 12.01 4.70
N VAL A 319 -0.73 11.45 5.89
CA VAL A 319 -1.44 12.18 6.95
C VAL A 319 -0.67 13.44 7.33
N TRP A 320 0.62 13.30 7.56
CA TRP A 320 1.48 14.42 7.96
C TRP A 320 1.70 15.43 6.83
N PHE A 321 1.80 14.96 5.60
CA PHE A 321 1.82 15.83 4.42
C PHE A 321 0.54 16.67 4.34
N CYS A 322 -0.64 16.06 4.47
CA CYS A 322 -1.92 16.78 4.46
C CYS A 322 -2.02 17.80 5.61
N PHE A 323 -1.47 17.47 6.79
CA PHE A 323 -1.43 18.41 7.93
C PHE A 323 -0.50 19.60 7.64
N ALA A 324 0.66 19.36 7.03
CA ALA A 324 1.57 20.43 6.62
C ALA A 324 0.91 21.35 5.57
N VAL A 325 0.31 20.78 4.52
CA VAL A 325 -0.38 21.54 3.47
C VAL A 325 -1.55 22.33 4.04
N ALA A 326 -2.41 21.70 4.86
CA ALA A 326 -3.52 22.42 5.48
C ALA A 326 -3.05 23.59 6.37
N ARG A 327 -1.87 23.48 6.98
CA ARG A 327 -1.29 24.57 7.77
C ARG A 327 -0.85 25.77 6.88
N LEU A 328 -0.44 25.50 5.64
CA LEU A 328 -0.08 26.54 4.67
C LEU A 328 -1.32 27.23 4.09
N LEU A 329 -2.43 26.54 3.92
CA LEU A 329 -3.65 27.07 3.31
C LEU A 329 -4.37 28.05 4.26
N PRO A 330 -5.09 29.05 3.76
CA PRO A 330 -6.08 29.79 4.55
C PRO A 330 -7.26 28.87 4.90
N GLU A 331 -8.04 29.27 5.91
CA GLU A 331 -9.23 28.49 6.32
C GLU A 331 -10.42 28.70 5.38
N LYS A 332 -10.49 29.84 4.69
CA LYS A 332 -11.56 30.25 3.78
C LYS A 332 -11.02 31.15 2.67
N GLY A 333 -11.83 31.35 1.64
CA GLY A 333 -11.55 32.33 0.61
C GLY A 333 -11.07 31.74 -0.73
N LYS A 334 -10.83 32.63 -1.71
CA LYS A 334 -10.54 32.25 -3.11
C LYS A 334 -9.27 31.42 -3.26
N ILE A 335 -8.25 31.68 -2.44
CA ILE A 335 -6.98 30.94 -2.47
C ILE A 335 -7.20 29.47 -2.09
N LEU A 336 -7.97 29.19 -1.04
CA LEU A 336 -8.33 27.83 -0.65
C LEU A 336 -9.15 27.14 -1.74
N ALA A 337 -10.19 27.82 -2.25
CA ALA A 337 -11.05 27.27 -3.29
C ALA A 337 -10.25 26.91 -4.55
N PHE A 338 -9.39 27.81 -5.03
CA PHE A 338 -8.53 27.55 -6.18
C PHE A 338 -7.62 26.34 -5.96
N PHE A 339 -6.94 26.26 -4.81
CA PHE A 339 -6.09 25.12 -4.50
C PHE A 339 -6.87 23.81 -4.45
N LEU A 340 -8.01 23.79 -3.76
CA LEU A 340 -8.83 22.58 -3.66
C LEU A 340 -9.32 22.13 -5.04
N VAL A 341 -9.75 23.06 -5.89
CA VAL A 341 -10.15 22.72 -7.27
C VAL A 341 -8.96 22.13 -8.03
N ALA A 342 -7.80 22.78 -8.03
CA ALA A 342 -6.62 22.28 -8.72
C ALA A 342 -6.16 20.91 -8.19
N TYR A 343 -6.14 20.72 -6.88
CA TYR A 343 -5.78 19.46 -6.23
C TYR A 343 -6.77 18.34 -6.56
N LEU A 344 -8.06 18.61 -6.44
CA LEU A 344 -9.10 17.62 -6.74
C LEU A 344 -9.10 17.27 -8.23
N THR A 345 -8.97 18.24 -9.13
CA THR A 345 -8.88 17.96 -10.57
C THR A 345 -7.69 17.06 -10.89
N LEU A 346 -6.50 17.35 -10.31
CA LEU A 346 -5.34 16.49 -10.49
C LEU A 346 -5.62 15.07 -9.99
N ASN A 347 -6.01 14.93 -8.72
CA ASN A 347 -6.15 13.61 -8.11
C ASN A 347 -7.31 12.78 -8.72
N LEU A 348 -8.42 13.40 -9.13
CA LEU A 348 -9.53 12.72 -9.82
C LEU A 348 -9.11 12.27 -11.22
N SER A 349 -8.43 13.13 -11.99
CA SER A 349 -7.90 12.77 -13.31
C SER A 349 -6.87 11.63 -13.22
N MET A 350 -5.97 11.71 -12.23
CA MET A 350 -4.96 10.67 -12.02
C MET A 350 -5.57 9.37 -11.49
N ASN A 351 -6.64 9.43 -10.69
CA ASN A 351 -7.39 8.24 -10.27
C ASN A 351 -8.03 7.53 -11.46
N HIS A 352 -8.66 8.27 -12.37
CA HIS A 352 -9.24 7.71 -13.58
C HIS A 352 -8.17 7.05 -14.48
N LEU A 353 -7.04 7.74 -14.71
CA LEU A 353 -5.92 7.19 -15.47
C LEU A 353 -5.35 5.92 -14.81
N THR A 354 -5.17 5.96 -13.49
CA THR A 354 -4.65 4.83 -12.72
C THR A 354 -5.60 3.63 -12.82
N TYR A 355 -6.90 3.84 -12.69
CA TYR A 355 -7.89 2.75 -12.88
C TYR A 355 -7.75 2.06 -14.24
N ALA A 356 -7.53 2.84 -15.30
CA ALA A 356 -7.41 2.30 -16.66
C ALA A 356 -6.08 1.58 -16.94
N ARG A 357 -5.03 1.85 -16.16
CA ARG A 357 -3.65 1.42 -16.50
C ARG A 357 -2.90 0.69 -15.39
N HIS A 358 -3.39 0.71 -14.15
CA HIS A 358 -2.68 0.13 -13.03
C HIS A 358 -2.75 -1.40 -13.03
N TYR A 359 -1.62 -2.02 -12.69
CA TYR A 359 -1.48 -3.47 -12.69
C TYR A 359 -2.50 -4.18 -11.79
N SER A 360 -2.87 -3.62 -10.64
CA SER A 360 -3.82 -4.27 -9.72
C SER A 360 -5.19 -4.50 -10.36
N VAL A 361 -5.65 -3.60 -11.23
CA VAL A 361 -6.92 -3.76 -11.96
C VAL A 361 -6.77 -4.82 -13.06
N GLY A 362 -5.77 -4.68 -13.93
CA GLY A 362 -5.53 -5.62 -15.02
C GLY A 362 -5.29 -7.05 -14.54
N ARG A 363 -4.45 -7.23 -13.52
CA ARG A 363 -4.20 -8.54 -12.91
C ARG A 363 -5.44 -9.15 -12.29
N GLY A 364 -6.31 -8.35 -11.65
CA GLY A 364 -7.58 -8.81 -11.10
C GLY A 364 -8.51 -9.39 -12.17
N VAL A 365 -8.59 -8.73 -13.35
CA VAL A 365 -9.39 -9.22 -14.50
C VAL A 365 -8.84 -10.54 -15.02
N VAL A 366 -7.53 -10.62 -15.24
CA VAL A 366 -6.86 -11.87 -15.72
C VAL A 366 -7.03 -13.00 -14.73
N SER A 367 -6.75 -12.73 -13.46
CA SER A 367 -6.87 -13.71 -12.38
C SER A 367 -8.29 -14.28 -12.26
N LYS A 368 -9.33 -13.42 -12.40
CA LYS A 368 -10.72 -13.87 -12.42
C LYS A 368 -11.00 -14.84 -13.55
N LYS A 369 -10.57 -14.51 -14.78
CA LYS A 369 -10.74 -15.39 -15.95
C LYS A 369 -10.06 -16.75 -15.74
N VAL A 370 -8.82 -16.74 -15.20
CA VAL A 370 -8.09 -17.99 -14.90
C VAL A 370 -8.86 -18.80 -13.84
N PHE A 371 -9.28 -18.18 -12.74
CA PHE A 371 -10.03 -18.86 -11.68
C PHE A 371 -11.33 -19.47 -12.20
N GLU A 372 -12.12 -18.72 -12.96
CA GLU A 372 -13.39 -19.20 -13.54
C GLU A 372 -13.17 -20.36 -14.53
N TYR A 373 -12.16 -20.22 -15.40
CA TYR A 373 -11.81 -21.28 -16.37
C TYR A 373 -11.44 -22.59 -15.69
N PHE A 374 -10.52 -22.54 -14.71
CA PHE A 374 -10.04 -23.73 -14.04
C PHE A 374 -11.11 -24.33 -13.10
N SER A 375 -11.89 -23.51 -12.41
CA SER A 375 -13.02 -23.99 -11.59
C SER A 375 -14.07 -24.73 -12.42
N LYS A 376 -14.28 -24.33 -13.69
CA LYS A 376 -15.26 -24.94 -14.58
C LYS A 376 -14.72 -26.18 -15.30
N ASN A 377 -13.51 -26.11 -15.86
CA ASN A 377 -12.99 -27.15 -16.76
C ASN A 377 -12.09 -28.17 -16.03
N TYR A 378 -11.55 -27.82 -14.88
CA TYR A 378 -10.64 -28.64 -14.08
C TYR A 378 -11.00 -28.49 -12.58
N SER A 379 -12.23 -28.87 -12.23
CA SER A 379 -12.75 -28.77 -10.84
C SER A 379 -11.97 -29.63 -9.84
N THR A 380 -11.31 -30.67 -10.31
CA THR A 380 -10.42 -31.54 -9.55
C THR A 380 -9.00 -31.47 -10.10
N ARG A 381 -8.01 -31.60 -9.22
CA ARG A 381 -6.60 -31.66 -9.61
C ARG A 381 -6.36 -32.83 -10.59
N PRO A 382 -5.72 -32.59 -11.75
CA PRO A 382 -5.39 -33.67 -12.66
C PRO A 382 -4.32 -34.59 -12.06
N GLN A 383 -4.52 -35.90 -12.23
CA GLN A 383 -3.60 -36.92 -11.74
C GLN A 383 -2.43 -37.11 -12.72
N ASN A 384 -1.23 -37.32 -12.20
CA ASN A 384 -0.02 -37.61 -12.99
C ASN A 384 0.29 -36.60 -14.11
N SER A 385 -0.19 -35.32 -13.95
CA SER A 385 0.02 -34.29 -14.94
C SER A 385 0.20 -32.92 -14.30
N TYR A 386 0.73 -31.96 -15.06
CA TYR A 386 0.90 -30.56 -14.65
C TYR A 386 0.43 -29.61 -15.72
N PHE A 387 -0.05 -28.44 -15.33
CA PHE A 387 -0.36 -27.34 -16.24
C PHE A 387 0.88 -26.53 -16.57
N GLU A 388 1.05 -26.20 -17.83
CA GLU A 388 2.04 -25.25 -18.28
C GLU A 388 1.39 -24.18 -19.16
N PHE A 389 1.49 -22.92 -18.74
CA PHE A 389 1.04 -21.79 -19.54
C PHE A 389 2.07 -21.49 -20.61
N ILE A 390 1.64 -21.58 -21.87
CA ILE A 390 2.48 -21.35 -23.04
C ILE A 390 2.25 -19.93 -23.57
N ASN A 391 3.32 -19.35 -24.12
CA ASN A 391 3.28 -18.05 -24.75
C ASN A 391 2.50 -18.10 -26.07
N ASP A 392 1.77 -17.01 -26.33
CA ASP A 392 1.25 -16.72 -27.66
C ASP A 392 2.04 -15.56 -28.25
N THR A 393 2.73 -15.80 -29.36
CA THR A 393 3.59 -14.81 -30.03
C THR A 393 2.86 -13.57 -30.53
N ARG A 394 1.52 -13.59 -30.58
CA ARG A 394 0.69 -12.46 -31.05
C ARG A 394 0.31 -11.48 -29.92
N VAL A 395 0.52 -11.86 -28.66
CA VAL A 395 0.08 -11.08 -27.48
C VAL A 395 1.30 -10.70 -26.63
N TYR A 396 2.36 -10.24 -27.27
CA TYR A 396 3.52 -9.72 -26.53
C TYR A 396 3.28 -8.29 -26.08
N THR A 397 3.42 -8.04 -24.77
CA THR A 397 3.89 -6.73 -24.31
C THR A 397 5.41 -6.69 -24.49
N LYS A 398 5.96 -5.51 -24.77
CA LYS A 398 7.38 -5.32 -25.17
C LYS A 398 8.43 -5.87 -24.17
N GLU A 399 8.05 -6.30 -22.98
CA GLU A 399 8.99 -6.65 -21.90
C GLU A 399 8.80 -8.09 -21.37
N TRP A 400 7.58 -8.66 -21.45
CA TRP A 400 7.27 -9.97 -20.87
C TRP A 400 6.42 -10.80 -21.82
N GLY A 401 6.71 -12.11 -21.87
CA GLY A 401 5.83 -13.06 -22.54
C GLY A 401 4.45 -13.13 -21.88
N SER A 402 3.50 -13.69 -22.58
CA SER A 402 2.12 -13.81 -22.12
C SER A 402 1.99 -14.73 -20.89
N SER A 403 2.80 -15.80 -20.81
CA SER A 403 2.77 -16.72 -19.66
C SER A 403 3.23 -16.02 -18.37
N ARG A 404 4.23 -15.12 -18.44
CA ARG A 404 4.67 -14.33 -17.29
C ARG A 404 3.61 -13.37 -16.79
N GLN A 405 2.77 -12.82 -17.69
CA GLN A 405 1.65 -11.96 -17.30
C GLN A 405 0.61 -12.75 -16.51
N ILE A 406 0.31 -14.00 -16.92
CA ILE A 406 -0.56 -14.89 -16.15
C ILE A 406 0.07 -15.17 -14.79
N ALA A 407 1.34 -15.60 -14.73
CA ALA A 407 2.04 -15.87 -13.47
C ALA A 407 1.93 -14.72 -12.47
N ASN A 408 2.20 -13.48 -12.91
CA ASN A 408 2.08 -12.29 -12.08
C ASN A 408 0.63 -12.02 -11.62
N SER A 409 -0.36 -12.40 -12.42
CA SER A 409 -1.77 -12.17 -12.09
C SER A 409 -2.28 -13.16 -11.05
N VAL A 410 -1.84 -14.41 -11.11
CA VAL A 410 -2.32 -15.50 -10.24
C VAL A 410 -1.38 -15.82 -9.08
N GLY A 411 -0.26 -15.06 -8.94
CA GLY A 411 0.73 -15.30 -7.89
C GLY A 411 1.54 -16.59 -8.11
N GLY A 412 1.91 -16.89 -9.35
CA GLY A 412 2.56 -18.15 -9.71
C GLY A 412 1.62 -19.35 -9.50
N SER A 413 1.99 -20.25 -8.59
CA SER A 413 1.15 -21.42 -8.27
C SER A 413 0.08 -21.16 -7.20
N GLU A 414 0.03 -19.96 -6.58
CA GLU A 414 -0.75 -19.71 -5.38
C GLU A 414 -2.27 -19.84 -5.60
N LEU A 415 -2.82 -19.30 -6.71
CA LEU A 415 -4.23 -19.50 -7.06
C LEU A 415 -4.60 -21.00 -7.12
N PHE A 416 -3.77 -21.82 -7.74
CA PHE A 416 -4.02 -23.24 -7.92
C PHE A 416 -3.92 -24.02 -6.61
N ARG A 417 -3.00 -23.62 -5.72
CA ARG A 417 -2.89 -24.17 -4.36
C ARG A 417 -4.14 -23.89 -3.53
N VAL A 418 -4.72 -22.71 -3.68
CA VAL A 418 -6.00 -22.35 -3.05
C VAL A 418 -7.16 -23.12 -3.70
N LEU A 419 -7.23 -23.18 -5.03
CA LEU A 419 -8.30 -23.84 -5.78
C LEU A 419 -8.38 -25.32 -5.47
N TYR A 420 -7.24 -26.03 -5.49
CA TYR A 420 -7.16 -27.48 -5.27
C TYR A 420 -6.93 -27.85 -3.80
N ARG A 421 -6.77 -26.88 -2.88
CA ARG A 421 -6.45 -27.10 -1.46
C ARG A 421 -5.21 -27.98 -1.27
N ASP A 422 -4.21 -27.80 -2.15
CA ASP A 422 -2.96 -28.55 -2.14
C ASP A 422 -1.76 -27.59 -2.08
N GLN A 423 -1.09 -27.55 -0.93
CA GLN A 423 0.05 -26.65 -0.67
C GLN A 423 1.26 -26.91 -1.58
N ASN A 424 1.38 -28.11 -2.12
CA ASN A 424 2.52 -28.54 -2.92
C ASN A 424 2.24 -28.52 -4.44
N TYR A 425 1.03 -28.14 -4.85
CA TYR A 425 0.68 -28.12 -6.26
C TYR A 425 1.42 -26.98 -6.99
N ASN A 426 2.08 -27.32 -8.08
CA ASN A 426 2.84 -26.39 -8.90
C ASN A 426 2.30 -26.33 -10.33
N VAL A 427 2.27 -25.12 -10.87
CA VAL A 427 1.95 -24.80 -12.25
C VAL A 427 3.16 -24.11 -12.87
N TYR A 428 3.44 -24.35 -14.11
CA TYR A 428 4.63 -23.89 -14.80
C TYR A 428 4.30 -22.85 -15.88
N TYR A 429 5.30 -22.07 -16.23
CA TYR A 429 5.17 -20.96 -17.17
C TYR A 429 6.35 -20.99 -18.14
N GLU A 430 6.08 -20.83 -19.43
CA GLU A 430 7.12 -20.93 -20.46
C GLU A 430 8.23 -19.87 -20.30
N ASP A 431 7.89 -18.68 -19.80
CA ASP A 431 8.85 -17.60 -19.55
C ASP A 431 9.82 -17.86 -18.38
N PHE A 432 9.61 -18.91 -17.57
CA PHE A 432 10.47 -19.22 -16.45
C PHE A 432 11.29 -20.48 -16.68
N LEU A 433 12.59 -20.38 -16.42
CA LEU A 433 13.52 -21.51 -16.48
C LEU A 433 13.41 -22.34 -15.19
N GLU A 434 12.37 -23.18 -15.11
CA GLU A 434 12.16 -24.09 -14.00
C GLU A 434 12.27 -25.54 -14.46
N VAL A 435 12.72 -26.44 -13.57
CA VAL A 435 12.75 -27.88 -13.86
C VAL A 435 11.31 -28.41 -13.88
N ARG A 436 10.90 -28.99 -15.00
CA ARG A 436 9.57 -29.62 -15.14
C ARG A 436 9.61 -31.03 -14.58
N PRO A 437 8.55 -31.49 -13.90
CA PRO A 437 8.48 -32.89 -13.45
C PRO A 437 8.32 -33.85 -14.63
N ALA A 438 8.72 -35.10 -14.45
CA ALA A 438 8.51 -36.19 -15.44
C ALA A 438 7.06 -36.68 -15.40
N LEU A 439 6.09 -35.75 -15.59
CA LEU A 439 4.64 -35.99 -15.62
C LEU A 439 4.07 -35.54 -16.95
N GLN A 440 2.83 -35.90 -17.24
CA GLN A 440 2.15 -35.49 -18.45
C GLN A 440 1.92 -33.97 -18.47
N ARG A 441 2.43 -33.27 -19.48
CA ARG A 441 2.22 -31.85 -19.70
C ARG A 441 0.82 -31.56 -20.23
N ILE A 442 0.11 -30.64 -19.62
CA ILE A 442 -1.16 -30.07 -20.12
C ILE A 442 -0.89 -28.62 -20.52
N PRO A 443 -0.69 -28.32 -21.82
CA PRO A 443 -0.41 -26.98 -22.28
C PRO A 443 -1.69 -26.12 -22.25
N ILE A 444 -1.58 -24.89 -21.70
CA ILE A 444 -2.67 -23.91 -21.62
C ILE A 444 -2.23 -22.65 -22.35
N SER A 445 -2.95 -22.25 -23.39
CA SER A 445 -2.64 -20.99 -24.09
C SER A 445 -2.95 -19.79 -23.22
N SER A 446 -1.95 -18.95 -22.98
CA SER A 446 -2.11 -17.71 -22.20
C SER A 446 -3.06 -16.70 -22.85
N LYS A 447 -3.24 -16.78 -24.18
CA LYS A 447 -4.11 -15.91 -24.97
C LYS A 447 -5.57 -15.93 -24.49
N ILE A 448 -6.05 -17.09 -24.02
CA ILE A 448 -7.44 -17.27 -23.55
C ILE A 448 -7.81 -16.24 -22.46
N PHE A 449 -6.83 -15.81 -21.68
CA PHE A 449 -7.06 -14.97 -20.51
C PHE A 449 -6.70 -13.50 -20.72
N LEU A 450 -5.90 -13.19 -21.75
CA LEU A 450 -5.35 -11.85 -22.01
C LEU A 450 -6.15 -11.04 -23.05
N GLN A 451 -7.12 -11.67 -23.68
CA GLN A 451 -8.04 -11.03 -24.64
C GLN A 451 -9.22 -10.32 -23.97
#